data_59dd32abd3133c5194f0f51004f1d4f7
#
_entry.id   59dd32abd3133c5194f0f51004f1d4f7
#
_cell.length_a   1.000
_cell.length_b   1.000
_cell.length_c   1.000
_cell.angle_alpha   90.00
_cell.angle_beta   90.00
_cell.angle_gamma   90.00
#
_symmetry.space_group_name_H-M   'P 1'
#
loop_
_entity.id
_entity.type
_entity.pdbx_description
1 polymer ?
#
loop_
_entity_poly.entity_id
_entity_poly.type
_entity_poly.pdbx_seq_one_letter_code
_entity_poly.pdbx_strand_id
1 'polypeptide(L)'
;MAKTSRFSHTSTHMVGLRSPVWLWATAVLCQAGYILSWQQEPFIVASSNISECPSYSRPELRVAIIGAGASGTTAAYLLSKAQERLHEVHMQGLPGCEGAVWPERVHTTVYERDRVGGRVHHVHPLDDLQQAPVEMGASILSSANQHILYATDKFGIKRVPPEQIHGGGYGLWNGKEVLIDQFSDTKWDQLRLYWRYGRSLSIAFQLMQRALTSFLQLYSPMFLQERSSPTSKSGFPWSSVKGLVHSLGLQDPSTVSTKNYYMSHKVSAAFVDEVINGVTRANYAQHVEHIHALAGMVSMAATNAFSMEGGNTQIFERMLAASGATVHTGIAGQVTGLMRMQGASSQWWVGTRDGRGSVFDAVIIATPWQSAHITLLNTEHTVPMFDMQQVHVTLVATDAPRPSQAYFGYAATSQVPRTILTTQAPDGSVPEFLSLSYLREMHHVRHAGTTWDKLYLVKLFSLAPLSPQQLERILSGRIVWTRHHAWSAYPQLTPPSKWPSFHVAQNLYNINAMERWVSTVETSTIAAKNTVASLLQNWLGAGFVLGQNCTWESASVAAHWDTWGCT
;
A
#
# COMPACT_ATOMS: atom_id res chain seq x y z
N MET A 1 34.69 -47.58 -20.64
CA MET A 1 33.83 -47.00 -21.69
C MET A 1 32.86 -46.06 -21.00
N ALA A 2 33.19 -44.77 -20.98
CA ALA A 2 32.41 -43.73 -20.35
C ALA A 2 31.43 -43.13 -21.36
N LYS A 3 30.14 -43.04 -21.01
CA LYS A 3 29.15 -42.25 -21.74
C LYS A 3 28.82 -40.99 -20.95
N THR A 4 29.30 -39.89 -21.44
CA THR A 4 28.96 -38.54 -21.03
C THR A 4 27.55 -38.20 -21.50
N SER A 5 26.64 -37.91 -20.57
CA SER A 5 25.33 -37.31 -20.88
C SER A 5 25.45 -35.78 -20.82
N ARG A 6 25.17 -35.12 -21.96
CA ARG A 6 25.05 -33.68 -22.10
C ARG A 6 23.74 -33.22 -21.44
N PHE A 7 23.80 -32.33 -20.47
CA PHE A 7 22.66 -31.55 -20.04
C PHE A 7 22.38 -30.45 -21.06
N SER A 8 21.19 -30.47 -21.63
CA SER A 8 20.68 -29.39 -22.47
C SER A 8 20.20 -28.24 -21.57
N HIS A 9 20.80 -27.08 -21.73
CA HIS A 9 20.26 -25.82 -21.20
C HIS A 9 18.97 -25.47 -21.97
N THR A 10 17.83 -25.65 -21.33
CA THR A 10 16.58 -24.99 -21.75
C THR A 10 16.63 -23.54 -21.27
N SER A 11 16.87 -22.64 -22.21
CA SER A 11 16.71 -21.20 -22.02
C SER A 11 15.21 -20.90 -21.82
N THR A 12 14.82 -20.62 -20.60
CA THR A 12 13.51 -20.06 -20.29
C THR A 12 13.47 -18.63 -20.83
N HIS A 13 12.75 -18.42 -21.91
CA HIS A 13 12.38 -17.08 -22.37
C HIS A 13 11.51 -16.42 -21.30
N MET A 14 12.08 -15.46 -20.54
CA MET A 14 11.30 -14.51 -19.78
C MET A 14 10.53 -13.62 -20.75
N VAL A 15 9.25 -13.90 -20.92
CA VAL A 15 8.32 -12.99 -21.59
C VAL A 15 8.08 -11.84 -20.60
N GLY A 16 8.77 -10.73 -20.80
CA GLY A 16 8.58 -9.52 -20.04
C GLY A 16 7.23 -8.88 -20.36
N LEU A 17 6.21 -9.17 -19.56
CA LEU A 17 4.93 -8.48 -19.60
C LEU A 17 5.11 -7.07 -19.02
N ARG A 18 5.22 -6.09 -19.88
CA ARG A 18 5.34 -4.66 -19.53
C ARG A 18 3.95 -4.05 -19.38
N SER A 19 3.63 -3.57 -18.20
CA SER A 19 2.41 -2.78 -17.96
C SER A 19 2.57 -1.37 -18.55
N PRO A 20 1.67 -0.91 -19.41
CA PRO A 20 1.86 0.34 -20.18
C PRO A 20 1.78 1.63 -19.38
N VAL A 21 1.13 1.67 -18.21
CA VAL A 21 0.99 2.93 -17.41
C VAL A 21 2.33 3.47 -16.93
N TRP A 22 3.35 2.63 -16.82
CA TRP A 22 4.64 2.95 -16.17
C TRP A 22 5.83 2.90 -17.11
N LEU A 23 5.64 2.51 -18.36
CA LEU A 23 6.68 2.50 -19.42
C LEU A 23 7.26 3.89 -19.73
N TRP A 24 6.63 4.95 -19.27
CA TRP A 24 7.11 6.32 -19.40
C TRP A 24 8.48 6.54 -18.76
N ALA A 25 8.79 5.80 -17.70
CA ALA A 25 10.05 5.97 -16.98
C ALA A 25 11.16 5.00 -17.43
N THR A 26 10.82 3.84 -17.97
CA THR A 26 11.81 2.80 -18.28
C THR A 26 12.35 2.84 -19.70
N ALA A 27 11.61 3.36 -20.67
CA ALA A 27 12.01 3.37 -22.07
C ALA A 27 13.22 4.28 -22.39
N VAL A 28 13.46 5.33 -21.58
CA VAL A 28 14.57 6.28 -21.81
C VAL A 28 15.91 5.78 -21.24
N LEU A 29 15.93 4.77 -20.36
CA LEU A 29 17.13 4.40 -19.59
C LEU A 29 17.77 3.06 -19.97
N CYS A 30 17.22 2.29 -20.90
CA CYS A 30 17.86 1.04 -21.35
C CYS A 30 19.15 1.23 -22.16
N GLN A 31 19.59 2.47 -22.43
CA GLN A 31 20.83 2.75 -23.20
C GLN A 31 21.97 3.38 -22.39
N ALA A 32 21.77 3.71 -21.10
CA ALA A 32 22.87 4.17 -20.24
C ALA A 32 23.21 3.09 -19.22
N GLY A 33 23.98 2.09 -19.63
CA GLY A 33 24.58 1.11 -18.73
C GLY A 33 25.62 1.77 -17.83
N TYR A 34 25.20 2.32 -16.71
CA TYR A 34 26.06 2.62 -15.58
C TYR A 34 25.53 1.87 -14.35
N ILE A 35 26.01 0.64 -14.19
CA ILE A 35 26.02 -0.04 -12.90
C ILE A 35 27.06 0.68 -12.05
N LEU A 36 26.62 1.62 -11.23
CA LEU A 36 27.44 2.11 -10.12
C LEU A 36 27.45 1.03 -9.05
N SER A 37 28.49 0.22 -9.04
CA SER A 37 28.85 -0.62 -7.91
C SER A 37 29.22 0.29 -6.75
N TRP A 38 28.33 0.46 -5.79
CA TRP A 38 28.67 1.05 -4.51
C TRP A 38 29.40 -0.03 -3.71
N GLN A 39 30.68 0.14 -3.51
CA GLN A 39 31.41 -0.55 -2.45
C GLN A 39 30.82 -0.09 -1.12
N GLN A 40 30.07 -0.97 -0.46
CA GLN A 40 29.71 -0.78 0.93
C GLN A 40 30.98 -0.95 1.75
N GLU A 41 31.39 0.08 2.46
CA GLU A 41 32.40 -0.08 3.50
C GLU A 41 31.86 -1.03 4.57
N PRO A 42 32.66 -1.95 5.11
CA PRO A 42 32.23 -2.88 6.13
C PRO A 42 31.94 -2.11 7.42
N PHE A 43 30.67 -2.00 7.79
CA PHE A 43 30.27 -1.47 9.08
C PHE A 43 30.66 -2.47 10.18
N ILE A 44 31.51 -2.03 11.10
CA ILE A 44 31.82 -2.76 12.34
C ILE A 44 30.58 -2.71 13.23
N VAL A 45 29.92 -3.85 13.37
CA VAL A 45 28.79 -4.01 14.30
C VAL A 45 29.37 -3.98 15.72
N ALA A 46 29.17 -2.87 16.42
CA ALA A 46 29.39 -2.82 17.84
C ALA A 46 28.30 -3.63 18.55
N SER A 47 28.68 -4.74 19.20
CA SER A 47 27.79 -5.55 20.03
C SER A 47 27.30 -4.72 21.22
N SER A 48 26.09 -4.16 21.12
CA SER A 48 25.42 -3.59 22.28
C SER A 48 24.73 -4.70 23.07
N ASN A 49 25.01 -4.78 24.36
CA ASN A 49 24.40 -5.74 25.28
C ASN A 49 22.89 -5.61 25.28
N ILE A 50 22.24 -6.60 24.70
CA ILE A 50 20.79 -6.76 24.69
C ILE A 50 20.41 -7.53 25.95
N SER A 51 20.22 -6.85 27.05
CA SER A 51 19.95 -7.49 28.35
C SER A 51 18.51 -7.28 28.86
N GLU A 52 17.55 -6.98 27.98
CA GLU A 52 16.17 -6.89 28.42
C GLU A 52 15.41 -8.18 28.11
N CYS A 53 15.36 -9.03 29.10
CA CYS A 53 14.50 -10.21 29.15
C CYS A 53 13.08 -9.82 29.55
N PRO A 54 12.07 -10.69 29.34
CA PRO A 54 10.70 -10.37 29.67
C PRO A 54 10.53 -10.01 31.15
N SER A 55 9.83 -8.92 31.40
CA SER A 55 9.40 -8.50 32.74
C SER A 55 7.95 -8.91 33.05
N TYR A 56 7.37 -9.74 32.20
CA TYR A 56 5.93 -10.02 32.21
C TYR A 56 5.61 -11.30 32.96
N SER A 57 4.66 -11.23 33.92
CA SER A 57 4.36 -12.33 34.84
C SER A 57 3.02 -13.05 34.58
N ARG A 58 2.37 -12.75 33.44
CA ARG A 58 1.06 -13.36 33.12
C ARG A 58 1.21 -14.57 32.20
N PRO A 59 0.41 -15.64 32.41
CA PRO A 59 0.49 -16.84 31.57
C PRO A 59 -0.04 -16.61 30.15
N GLU A 60 -0.93 -15.63 29.95
CA GLU A 60 -1.55 -15.33 28.66
C GLU A 60 -1.49 -13.83 28.36
N LEU A 61 -1.11 -13.48 27.12
CA LEU A 61 -1.15 -12.13 26.56
C LEU A 61 -2.37 -11.99 25.66
N ARG A 62 -3.28 -11.08 26.01
CA ARG A 62 -4.52 -10.86 25.26
C ARG A 62 -4.41 -9.56 24.47
N VAL A 63 -4.45 -9.66 23.14
CA VAL A 63 -4.35 -8.52 22.22
C VAL A 63 -5.65 -8.35 21.46
N ALA A 64 -6.23 -7.14 21.50
CA ALA A 64 -7.33 -6.75 20.63
C ALA A 64 -6.79 -6.00 19.41
N ILE A 65 -7.29 -6.32 18.22
CA ILE A 65 -7.04 -5.60 16.98
C ILE A 65 -8.37 -5.05 16.46
N ILE A 66 -8.44 -3.74 16.23
CA ILE A 66 -9.66 -3.07 15.78
C ILE A 66 -9.53 -2.72 14.30
N GLY A 67 -10.22 -3.48 13.46
CA GLY A 67 -10.19 -3.43 12.00
C GLY A 67 -9.48 -4.65 11.40
N ALA A 68 -10.11 -5.30 10.41
CA ALA A 68 -9.58 -6.42 9.65
C ALA A 68 -9.19 -6.01 8.21
N GLY A 69 -8.70 -4.79 8.02
CA GLY A 69 -8.05 -4.35 6.78
C GLY A 69 -6.62 -4.90 6.65
N ALA A 70 -5.87 -4.41 5.66
CA ALA A 70 -4.50 -4.84 5.39
C ALA A 70 -3.60 -4.82 6.63
N SER A 71 -3.63 -3.75 7.43
CA SER A 71 -2.81 -3.63 8.64
C SER A 71 -3.25 -4.56 9.77
N GLY A 72 -4.56 -4.68 10.02
CA GLY A 72 -5.06 -5.49 11.13
C GLY A 72 -4.89 -6.99 10.90
N THR A 73 -5.16 -7.48 9.70
CA THR A 73 -4.96 -8.90 9.35
C THR A 73 -3.48 -9.27 9.36
N THR A 74 -2.61 -8.37 8.89
CA THR A 74 -1.16 -8.55 8.98
C THR A 74 -0.69 -8.57 10.43
N ALA A 75 -1.20 -7.69 11.30
CA ALA A 75 -0.85 -7.69 12.72
C ALA A 75 -1.28 -8.99 13.41
N ALA A 76 -2.49 -9.49 13.12
CA ALA A 76 -2.97 -10.78 13.64
C ALA A 76 -2.05 -11.94 13.19
N TYR A 77 -1.69 -11.95 11.92
CA TYR A 77 -0.77 -12.94 11.35
C TYR A 77 0.62 -12.89 12.00
N LEU A 78 1.17 -11.69 12.20
CA LEU A 78 2.48 -11.52 12.86
C LEU A 78 2.46 -11.89 14.35
N LEU A 79 1.33 -11.72 15.05
CA LEU A 79 1.16 -12.20 16.42
C LEU A 79 1.11 -13.73 16.49
N SER A 80 0.54 -14.42 15.50
CA SER A 80 0.62 -15.88 15.44
C SER A 80 2.07 -16.37 15.24
N LYS A 81 2.87 -15.64 14.49
CA LYS A 81 4.32 -15.92 14.36
C LYS A 81 5.09 -15.67 15.67
N ALA A 82 4.62 -14.72 16.48
CA ALA A 82 5.16 -14.58 17.84
C ALA A 82 4.79 -15.78 18.73
N GLN A 83 3.63 -16.37 18.56
CA GLN A 83 3.26 -17.61 19.25
C GLN A 83 4.16 -18.79 18.85
N GLU A 84 4.49 -18.92 17.55
CA GLU A 84 5.43 -19.93 17.07
C GLU A 84 6.83 -19.72 17.72
N ARG A 85 7.30 -18.47 17.74
CA ARG A 85 8.58 -18.13 18.40
C ARG A 85 8.57 -18.37 19.91
N LEU A 86 7.46 -18.10 20.60
CA LEU A 86 7.32 -18.43 22.04
C LEU A 86 7.49 -19.92 22.29
N HIS A 87 6.92 -20.77 21.44
CA HIS A 87 7.10 -22.20 21.55
C HIS A 87 8.57 -22.63 21.41
N GLU A 88 9.30 -22.04 20.45
CA GLU A 88 10.74 -22.28 20.30
C GLU A 88 11.53 -21.84 21.55
N VAL A 89 11.22 -20.66 22.09
CA VAL A 89 11.87 -20.13 23.30
C VAL A 89 11.58 -20.99 24.52
N HIS A 90 10.38 -21.54 24.66
CA HIS A 90 10.07 -22.48 25.73
C HIS A 90 10.86 -23.79 25.63
N MET A 91 11.12 -24.27 24.41
CA MET A 91 11.87 -25.51 24.19
C MET A 91 13.37 -25.35 24.29
N GLN A 92 13.89 -24.22 23.85
CA GLN A 92 15.34 -24.00 23.67
C GLN A 92 15.94 -22.95 24.61
N GLY A 93 15.10 -22.15 25.26
CA GLY A 93 15.51 -20.95 25.99
C GLY A 93 15.83 -19.78 25.03
N LEU A 94 16.07 -18.62 25.61
CA LEU A 94 16.65 -17.48 24.90
C LEU A 94 17.97 -17.13 25.58
N PRO A 95 19.12 -17.15 24.87
CA PRO A 95 20.43 -16.84 25.45
C PRO A 95 20.41 -15.48 26.15
N GLY A 96 21.02 -15.41 27.35
CA GLY A 96 21.02 -14.19 28.18
C GLY A 96 19.72 -13.91 28.94
N CYS A 97 18.73 -14.81 28.85
CA CYS A 97 17.45 -14.72 29.57
C CYS A 97 17.18 -16.02 30.35
N GLU A 98 18.22 -16.66 30.89
CA GLU A 98 18.11 -17.85 31.70
C GLU A 98 17.29 -17.56 32.97
N GLY A 99 16.23 -18.35 33.18
CA GLY A 99 15.29 -18.17 34.31
C GLY A 99 14.21 -17.12 34.11
N ALA A 100 14.11 -16.49 32.95
CA ALA A 100 12.99 -15.61 32.62
C ALA A 100 11.67 -16.39 32.50
N VAL A 101 10.58 -15.81 33.00
CA VAL A 101 9.23 -16.39 32.88
C VAL A 101 8.59 -15.85 31.61
N TRP A 102 8.23 -16.74 30.70
CA TRP A 102 7.59 -16.42 29.43
C TRP A 102 6.09 -16.70 29.49
N PRO A 103 5.25 -15.91 28.81
CA PRO A 103 3.85 -16.24 28.65
C PRO A 103 3.69 -17.54 27.85
N GLU A 104 2.70 -18.33 28.21
CA GLU A 104 2.40 -19.59 27.51
C GLU A 104 1.78 -19.33 26.14
N ARG A 105 1.00 -18.24 26.04
CA ARG A 105 0.20 -17.96 24.83
C ARG A 105 -0.02 -16.47 24.58
N VAL A 106 -0.07 -16.12 23.29
CA VAL A 106 -0.60 -14.85 22.77
C VAL A 106 -1.99 -15.12 22.18
N HIS A 107 -3.02 -14.58 22.83
CA HIS A 107 -4.40 -14.68 22.35
C HIS A 107 -4.81 -13.41 21.61
N THR A 108 -5.11 -13.53 20.32
CA THR A 108 -5.48 -12.41 19.45
C THR A 108 -6.97 -12.41 19.15
N THR A 109 -7.64 -11.27 19.35
CA THR A 109 -9.04 -11.04 18.97
C THR A 109 -9.11 -9.89 17.97
N VAL A 110 -9.73 -10.13 16.82
CA VAL A 110 -9.92 -9.14 15.76
C VAL A 110 -11.38 -8.70 15.71
N TYR A 111 -11.62 -7.41 15.71
CA TYR A 111 -12.94 -6.78 15.61
C TYR A 111 -13.08 -6.07 14.26
N GLU A 112 -14.06 -6.46 13.44
CA GLU A 112 -14.34 -5.88 12.15
C GLU A 112 -15.83 -5.55 12.00
N ARG A 113 -16.15 -4.28 11.76
CA ARG A 113 -17.55 -3.84 11.69
C ARG A 113 -18.27 -4.23 10.39
N ASP A 114 -17.53 -4.51 9.33
CA ASP A 114 -18.09 -4.78 8.00
C ASP A 114 -17.49 -6.07 7.42
N ARG A 115 -16.45 -5.97 6.61
CA ARG A 115 -15.82 -7.10 5.91
C ARG A 115 -14.30 -7.07 6.05
N VAL A 116 -13.69 -8.25 5.94
CA VAL A 116 -12.24 -8.39 5.84
C VAL A 116 -11.72 -7.71 4.56
N GLY A 117 -10.53 -7.10 4.64
CA GLY A 117 -9.90 -6.38 3.55
C GLY A 117 -10.04 -4.87 3.65
N GLY A 118 -11.11 -4.36 4.26
CA GLY A 118 -11.35 -2.92 4.44
C GLY A 118 -11.35 -2.16 3.11
N ARG A 119 -10.33 -1.32 2.87
CA ARG A 119 -10.16 -0.53 1.64
C ARG A 119 -9.64 -1.34 0.43
N VAL A 120 -9.25 -2.57 0.60
CA VAL A 120 -9.07 -3.55 -0.48
C VAL A 120 -10.41 -4.23 -0.72
N HIS A 121 -11.06 -3.90 -1.82
CA HIS A 121 -12.43 -4.31 -2.10
C HIS A 121 -12.69 -4.48 -3.59
N HIS A 122 -13.31 -5.56 -3.97
CA HIS A 122 -13.70 -5.86 -5.34
C HIS A 122 -15.21 -6.10 -5.46
N VAL A 123 -15.73 -6.01 -6.67
CA VAL A 123 -17.11 -6.35 -7.02
C VAL A 123 -17.13 -7.16 -8.32
N HIS A 124 -18.21 -7.90 -8.53
CA HIS A 124 -18.44 -8.60 -9.79
C HIS A 124 -19.26 -7.69 -10.72
N PRO A 125 -18.76 -7.40 -11.94
CA PRO A 125 -19.50 -6.60 -12.93
C PRO A 125 -20.86 -7.20 -13.23
N LEU A 126 -21.83 -6.34 -13.50
CA LEU A 126 -23.23 -6.70 -13.77
C LEU A 126 -23.92 -7.43 -12.60
N ASP A 127 -23.30 -7.41 -11.40
CA ASP A 127 -23.72 -8.19 -10.23
C ASP A 127 -23.76 -9.71 -10.50
N ASP A 128 -22.96 -10.18 -11.48
CA ASP A 128 -22.85 -11.56 -11.93
C ASP A 128 -21.55 -12.20 -11.41
N LEU A 129 -21.67 -13.17 -10.49
CA LEU A 129 -20.55 -13.89 -9.88
C LEU A 129 -19.72 -14.71 -10.87
N GLN A 130 -20.20 -14.95 -12.07
CA GLN A 130 -19.44 -15.61 -13.13
C GLN A 130 -18.45 -14.65 -13.81
N GLN A 131 -18.68 -13.34 -13.71
CA GLN A 131 -17.72 -12.35 -14.16
C GLN A 131 -16.54 -12.28 -13.18
N ALA A 132 -15.32 -12.22 -13.71
CA ALA A 132 -14.15 -12.01 -12.86
C ALA A 132 -14.28 -10.71 -12.05
N PRO A 133 -13.89 -10.69 -10.76
CA PRO A 133 -14.03 -9.52 -9.92
C PRO A 133 -13.17 -8.34 -10.40
N VAL A 134 -13.58 -7.13 -10.06
CA VAL A 134 -12.86 -5.89 -10.36
C VAL A 134 -12.67 -5.09 -9.08
N GLU A 135 -11.46 -4.61 -8.87
CA GLU A 135 -11.12 -3.83 -7.69
C GLU A 135 -11.81 -2.45 -7.70
N MET A 136 -12.52 -2.17 -6.62
CA MET A 136 -13.15 -0.86 -6.36
C MET A 136 -12.29 0.03 -5.45
N GLY A 137 -11.42 -0.59 -4.67
CA GLY A 137 -10.49 0.06 -3.74
C GLY A 137 -9.05 0.03 -4.25
N ALA A 138 -8.13 -0.38 -3.37
CA ALA A 138 -6.71 -0.53 -3.66
C ALA A 138 -6.49 -1.62 -4.72
N SER A 139 -6.19 -1.21 -5.94
CA SER A 139 -6.15 -2.08 -7.11
C SER A 139 -4.76 -2.34 -7.66
N ILE A 140 -3.78 -1.48 -7.39
CA ILE A 140 -2.45 -1.58 -7.96
C ILE A 140 -1.47 -2.04 -6.89
N LEU A 141 -0.81 -3.16 -7.14
CA LEU A 141 0.34 -3.67 -6.38
C LEU A 141 1.55 -3.67 -7.32
N SER A 142 2.75 -3.53 -6.78
CA SER A 142 3.96 -3.42 -7.60
C SER A 142 5.09 -4.32 -7.10
N SER A 143 6.11 -4.51 -7.91
CA SER A 143 7.30 -5.29 -7.54
C SER A 143 8.08 -4.72 -6.35
N ALA A 144 7.82 -3.47 -5.94
CA ALA A 144 8.37 -2.89 -4.72
C ALA A 144 7.66 -3.35 -3.45
N ASN A 145 6.50 -4.01 -3.56
CA ASN A 145 5.68 -4.45 -2.44
C ASN A 145 6.13 -5.83 -1.95
N GLN A 146 7.25 -5.87 -1.22
CA GLN A 146 7.94 -7.11 -0.86
C GLN A 146 7.14 -7.99 0.11
N HIS A 147 6.46 -7.42 1.11
CA HIS A 147 5.60 -8.19 2.02
C HIS A 147 4.42 -8.83 1.27
N ILE A 148 3.82 -8.08 0.34
CA ILE A 148 2.72 -8.60 -0.49
C ILE A 148 3.21 -9.69 -1.44
N LEU A 149 4.36 -9.51 -2.10
CA LEU A 149 4.97 -10.54 -2.94
C LEU A 149 5.20 -11.83 -2.17
N TYR A 150 5.83 -11.73 -1.00
CA TYR A 150 6.06 -12.87 -0.13
C TYR A 150 4.73 -13.55 0.27
N ALA A 151 3.75 -12.77 0.70
CA ALA A 151 2.44 -13.30 1.10
C ALA A 151 1.75 -14.04 -0.06
N THR A 152 1.81 -13.50 -1.27
CA THR A 152 1.22 -14.18 -2.45
C THR A 152 1.90 -15.51 -2.74
N ASP A 153 3.23 -15.56 -2.64
CA ASP A 153 3.99 -16.80 -2.84
C ASP A 153 3.70 -17.82 -1.72
N LYS A 154 3.72 -17.37 -0.46
CA LYS A 154 3.45 -18.21 0.71
C LYS A 154 2.05 -18.84 0.70
N PHE A 155 1.05 -18.07 0.31
CA PHE A 155 -0.34 -18.54 0.27
C PHE A 155 -0.77 -19.12 -1.07
N GLY A 156 0.13 -19.22 -2.05
CA GLY A 156 -0.16 -19.75 -3.38
C GLY A 156 -1.21 -18.94 -4.14
N ILE A 157 -1.18 -17.60 -3.99
CA ILE A 157 -2.11 -16.69 -4.66
C ILE A 157 -1.52 -16.30 -6.02
N LYS A 158 -2.24 -16.56 -7.09
CA LYS A 158 -1.77 -16.29 -8.44
C LYS A 158 -1.82 -14.80 -8.76
N ARG A 159 -0.67 -14.25 -9.15
CA ARG A 159 -0.54 -12.87 -9.63
C ARG A 159 -0.87 -12.79 -11.11
N VAL A 160 -1.61 -11.77 -11.51
CA VAL A 160 -1.98 -11.47 -12.89
C VAL A 160 -1.66 -10.01 -13.22
N PRO A 161 -1.42 -9.66 -14.49
CA PRO A 161 -1.30 -8.26 -14.89
C PRO A 161 -2.56 -7.48 -14.51
N PRO A 162 -2.47 -6.16 -14.23
CA PRO A 162 -3.64 -5.32 -14.03
C PRO A 162 -4.54 -5.35 -15.25
N GLU A 163 -5.84 -5.39 -15.04
CA GLU A 163 -6.80 -5.36 -16.13
C GLU A 163 -6.72 -4.07 -16.92
N GLN A 164 -6.48 -4.20 -18.22
CA GLN A 164 -6.50 -3.12 -19.18
C GLN A 164 -6.59 -3.66 -20.60
N ILE A 165 -7.37 -3.00 -21.46
CA ILE A 165 -7.46 -3.37 -22.86
C ILE A 165 -6.16 -2.99 -23.57
N HIS A 166 -5.43 -3.98 -24.06
CA HIS A 166 -4.18 -3.77 -24.80
C HIS A 166 -4.40 -2.95 -26.09
N GLY A 167 -3.41 -2.10 -26.43
CA GLY A 167 -3.47 -1.26 -27.62
C GLY A 167 -4.45 -0.09 -27.54
N GLY A 168 -5.01 0.19 -26.36
CA GLY A 168 -5.98 1.26 -26.16
C GLY A 168 -5.44 2.68 -26.19
N GLY A 169 -4.11 2.84 -26.01
CA GLY A 169 -3.43 4.14 -25.89
C GLY A 169 -3.64 4.81 -24.52
N TYR A 170 -2.72 5.74 -24.20
CA TYR A 170 -2.77 6.58 -23.00
C TYR A 170 -2.89 8.03 -23.40
N GLY A 171 -3.71 8.78 -22.68
CA GLY A 171 -3.88 10.20 -22.85
C GLY A 171 -3.72 10.98 -21.55
N LEU A 172 -3.29 12.22 -21.66
CA LEU A 172 -3.32 13.22 -20.60
C LEU A 172 -4.18 14.39 -21.06
N TRP A 173 -5.23 14.71 -20.31
CA TRP A 173 -6.20 15.74 -20.64
C TRP A 173 -6.37 16.74 -19.49
N ASN A 174 -6.42 18.04 -19.80
CA ASN A 174 -6.56 19.08 -18.79
C ASN A 174 -7.98 19.66 -18.64
N GLY A 175 -8.96 19.04 -19.27
CA GLY A 175 -10.34 19.53 -19.30
C GLY A 175 -10.68 20.39 -20.52
N LYS A 176 -9.69 20.83 -21.28
CA LYS A 176 -9.84 21.69 -22.48
C LYS A 176 -9.13 21.12 -23.70
N GLU A 177 -7.93 20.60 -23.50
CA GLU A 177 -7.08 20.06 -24.57
C GLU A 177 -6.38 18.78 -24.15
N VAL A 178 -6.03 17.97 -25.11
CA VAL A 178 -5.22 16.78 -24.94
C VAL A 178 -3.75 17.16 -24.97
N LEU A 179 -3.07 17.06 -23.84
CA LEU A 179 -1.66 17.42 -23.69
C LEU A 179 -0.74 16.33 -24.24
N ILE A 180 -1.16 15.08 -24.04
CA ILE A 180 -0.46 13.88 -24.53
C ILE A 180 -1.51 12.95 -25.10
N ASP A 181 -1.31 12.57 -26.36
CA ASP A 181 -2.23 11.72 -27.12
C ASP A 181 -1.55 10.41 -27.49
N GLN A 182 -2.26 9.30 -27.29
CA GLN A 182 -1.91 7.95 -27.73
C GLN A 182 -0.42 7.62 -27.55
N PHE A 183 0.09 7.88 -26.34
CA PHE A 183 1.47 7.54 -26.04
C PHE A 183 1.70 6.04 -26.28
N SER A 184 2.59 5.73 -27.18
CA SER A 184 3.13 4.41 -27.44
C SER A 184 4.66 4.48 -27.24
N ASP A 185 5.29 3.34 -26.95
CA ASP A 185 6.74 3.26 -26.70
C ASP A 185 7.61 3.50 -27.97
N THR A 186 7.13 4.27 -28.94
CA THR A 186 7.90 4.56 -30.14
C THR A 186 8.98 5.59 -29.87
N LYS A 187 10.08 5.52 -30.62
CA LYS A 187 11.17 6.54 -30.56
C LYS A 187 10.64 7.95 -30.83
N TRP A 188 9.60 8.09 -31.64
CA TRP A 188 8.96 9.37 -31.94
C TRP A 188 8.22 9.94 -30.75
N ASP A 189 7.51 9.13 -29.97
CA ASP A 189 6.83 9.59 -28.77
C ASP A 189 7.82 9.98 -27.68
N GLN A 190 8.91 9.22 -27.53
CA GLN A 190 10.01 9.59 -26.65
C GLN A 190 10.65 10.93 -27.03
N LEU A 191 10.84 11.17 -28.34
CA LEU A 191 11.37 12.44 -28.86
C LEU A 191 10.39 13.59 -28.60
N ARG A 192 9.09 13.40 -28.82
CA ARG A 192 8.04 14.40 -28.51
C ARG A 192 8.02 14.78 -27.03
N LEU A 193 8.12 13.81 -26.12
CA LEU A 193 8.23 14.06 -24.68
C LEU A 193 9.51 14.82 -24.33
N TYR A 194 10.63 14.46 -24.93
CA TYR A 194 11.89 15.19 -24.73
C TYR A 194 11.80 16.65 -25.23
N TRP A 195 11.19 16.89 -26.38
CA TRP A 195 10.96 18.25 -26.88
C TRP A 195 10.06 19.08 -25.95
N ARG A 196 9.02 18.46 -25.37
CA ARG A 196 8.09 19.16 -24.48
C ARG A 196 8.68 19.39 -23.08
N TYR A 197 9.34 18.41 -22.49
CA TYR A 197 9.73 18.41 -21.09
C TYR A 197 11.25 18.40 -20.85
N GLY A 198 12.05 18.32 -21.87
CA GLY A 198 13.51 18.28 -21.76
C GLY A 198 13.98 17.10 -20.91
N ARG A 199 14.90 17.37 -20.00
CA ARG A 199 15.48 16.36 -19.10
C ARG A 199 14.60 16.04 -17.86
N SER A 200 13.45 16.67 -17.74
CA SER A 200 12.61 16.58 -16.53
C SER A 200 12.20 15.15 -16.19
N LEU A 201 11.86 14.34 -17.20
CA LEU A 201 11.51 12.93 -17.01
C LEU A 201 12.67 12.15 -16.36
N SER A 202 13.89 12.28 -16.87
CA SER A 202 15.05 11.55 -16.33
C SER A 202 15.42 12.00 -14.92
N ILE A 203 15.35 13.31 -14.64
CA ILE A 203 15.62 13.85 -13.31
C ILE A 203 14.57 13.36 -12.31
N ALA A 204 13.29 13.45 -12.64
CA ALA A 204 12.20 12.99 -11.78
C ALA A 204 12.32 11.49 -11.47
N PHE A 205 12.67 10.69 -12.47
CA PHE A 205 12.90 9.26 -12.29
C PHE A 205 14.08 8.96 -11.36
N GLN A 206 15.20 9.67 -11.51
CA GLN A 206 16.37 9.49 -10.62
C GLN A 206 16.05 9.85 -9.17
N LEU A 207 15.29 10.93 -8.93
CA LEU A 207 14.85 11.31 -7.59
C LEU A 207 13.95 10.25 -6.97
N MET A 208 13.00 9.73 -7.74
CA MET A 208 12.13 8.63 -7.32
C MET A 208 12.93 7.36 -6.99
N GLN A 209 13.88 6.97 -7.84
CA GLN A 209 14.72 5.79 -7.61
C GLN A 209 15.56 5.90 -6.33
N ARG A 210 16.13 7.09 -6.05
CA ARG A 210 16.86 7.33 -4.79
C ARG A 210 15.95 7.12 -3.57
N ALA A 211 14.74 7.71 -3.61
CA ALA A 211 13.77 7.54 -2.53
C ALA A 211 13.34 6.06 -2.37
N LEU A 212 13.11 5.36 -3.48
CA LEU A 212 12.79 3.93 -3.48
C LEU A 212 13.92 3.09 -2.88
N THR A 213 15.18 3.36 -3.23
CA THR A 213 16.34 2.67 -2.66
C THR A 213 16.40 2.86 -1.14
N SER A 214 16.19 4.08 -0.64
CA SER A 214 16.09 4.33 0.81
C SER A 214 14.92 3.57 1.44
N PHE A 215 13.75 3.58 0.81
CA PHE A 215 12.57 2.88 1.30
C PHE A 215 12.77 1.35 1.37
N LEU A 216 13.45 0.75 0.40
CA LEU A 216 13.69 -0.69 0.37
C LEU A 216 14.58 -1.19 1.51
N GLN A 217 15.29 -0.31 2.23
CA GLN A 217 16.01 -0.68 3.46
C GLN A 217 15.08 -1.22 4.55
N LEU A 218 13.79 -0.86 4.53
CA LEU A 218 12.78 -1.37 5.47
C LEU A 218 12.60 -2.89 5.43
N TYR A 219 13.08 -3.54 4.39
CA TYR A 219 13.04 -5.00 4.25
C TYR A 219 14.36 -5.68 4.62
N SER A 220 15.43 -4.90 4.84
CA SER A 220 16.73 -5.45 5.18
C SER A 220 16.79 -5.88 6.64
N PRO A 221 16.98 -7.17 6.94
CA PRO A 221 17.19 -7.63 8.33
C PRO A 221 18.36 -6.93 8.99
N MET A 222 19.44 -6.68 8.28
CA MET A 222 20.62 -5.96 8.80
C MET A 222 20.24 -4.54 9.23
N PHE A 223 19.49 -3.80 8.40
CA PHE A 223 19.01 -2.47 8.75
C PHE A 223 18.09 -2.49 9.96
N LEU A 224 17.14 -3.43 10.04
CA LEU A 224 16.21 -3.54 11.15
C LEU A 224 16.88 -3.95 12.47
N GLN A 225 17.98 -4.70 12.41
CA GLN A 225 18.74 -5.13 13.58
C GLN A 225 19.78 -4.12 14.05
N GLU A 226 20.15 -3.15 13.21
CA GLU A 226 21.09 -2.11 13.57
C GLU A 226 20.55 -1.35 14.79
N ARG A 227 21.07 -1.67 15.95
CA ARG A 227 20.58 -1.14 17.23
C ARG A 227 21.18 0.21 17.56
N SER A 228 20.42 0.89 18.40
CA SER A 228 20.61 2.09 19.21
C SER A 228 22.03 2.35 19.75
N SER A 229 23.04 2.33 18.92
CA SER A 229 24.23 3.14 19.13
C SER A 229 23.82 4.61 18.94
N PRO A 230 24.46 5.58 19.56
CA PRO A 230 24.29 7.00 19.22
C PRO A 230 24.48 7.29 17.73
N THR A 231 25.12 6.35 17.00
CA THR A 231 25.37 6.37 15.55
C THR A 231 24.44 5.47 14.75
N SER A 232 23.56 4.69 15.41
CA SER A 232 22.60 3.80 14.73
C SER A 232 21.61 4.58 13.90
N LYS A 233 21.37 4.14 12.66
CA LYS A 233 20.42 4.76 11.74
C LYS A 233 19.02 4.16 11.82
N SER A 234 18.90 2.89 12.21
CA SER A 234 17.63 2.16 12.13
C SER A 234 16.58 2.62 13.15
N GLY A 235 16.87 2.49 14.43
CA GLY A 235 15.92 2.76 15.52
C GLY A 235 14.64 1.91 15.52
N PHE A 236 14.64 0.77 14.82
CA PHE A 236 13.49 -0.16 14.78
C PHE A 236 13.35 -0.94 16.10
N PRO A 237 12.12 -1.13 16.60
CA PRO A 237 10.84 -0.60 16.12
C PRO A 237 10.68 0.89 16.45
N TRP A 238 10.19 1.65 15.46
CA TRP A 238 10.03 3.10 15.58
C TRP A 238 8.81 3.46 16.43
N SER A 239 8.99 4.37 17.38
CA SER A 239 7.90 4.92 18.19
C SER A 239 7.02 5.91 17.42
N SER A 240 7.59 6.56 16.40
CA SER A 240 6.92 7.59 15.60
C SER A 240 7.33 7.55 14.13
N VAL A 241 6.47 8.08 13.27
CA VAL A 241 6.77 8.25 11.84
C VAL A 241 7.97 9.18 11.63
N LYS A 242 8.20 10.17 12.52
CA LYS A 242 9.38 11.04 12.47
C LYS A 242 10.68 10.23 12.57
N GLY A 243 10.75 9.31 13.54
CA GLY A 243 11.92 8.44 13.71
C GLY A 243 12.17 7.58 12.48
N LEU A 244 11.12 6.95 11.92
CA LEU A 244 11.19 6.18 10.69
C LEU A 244 11.71 7.01 9.51
N VAL A 245 11.13 8.18 9.25
CA VAL A 245 11.53 9.08 8.16
C VAL A 245 12.99 9.49 8.29
N HIS A 246 13.43 9.75 9.52
CA HIS A 246 14.81 10.13 9.81
C HIS A 246 15.78 8.97 9.55
N SER A 247 15.45 7.76 9.99
CA SER A 247 16.31 6.60 9.80
C SER A 247 16.55 6.24 8.33
N LEU A 248 15.58 6.56 7.47
CA LEU A 248 15.67 6.34 6.04
C LEU A 248 16.30 7.50 5.25
N GLY A 249 16.58 8.65 5.89
CA GLY A 249 17.06 9.85 5.20
C GLY A 249 16.05 10.45 4.22
N LEU A 250 14.74 10.30 4.51
CA LEU A 250 13.64 10.74 3.63
C LEU A 250 12.94 12.02 4.13
N GLN A 251 13.60 12.83 5.00
CA GLN A 251 13.00 14.04 5.58
C GLN A 251 12.61 15.06 4.52
N ASP A 252 13.55 15.40 3.63
CA ASP A 252 13.34 16.45 2.63
C ASP A 252 12.12 16.15 1.73
N PRO A 253 12.02 15.00 1.05
CA PRO A 253 10.85 14.71 0.23
C PRO A 253 9.57 14.52 1.04
N SER A 254 9.65 14.30 2.35
CA SER A 254 8.48 14.11 3.20
C SER A 254 7.94 15.43 3.79
N THR A 255 8.69 16.52 3.72
CA THR A 255 8.34 17.80 4.37
C THR A 255 8.13 18.96 3.39
N VAL A 256 8.33 18.73 2.11
CA VAL A 256 8.18 19.73 1.05
C VAL A 256 7.10 19.24 0.06
N SER A 257 6.30 20.15 -0.51
CA SER A 257 5.31 19.78 -1.52
C SER A 257 5.98 19.20 -2.77
N THR A 258 5.29 18.32 -3.48
CA THR A 258 5.77 17.70 -4.71
C THR A 258 6.24 18.75 -5.72
N LYS A 259 5.43 19.79 -5.93
CA LYS A 259 5.76 20.88 -6.86
C LYS A 259 7.08 21.56 -6.49
N ASN A 260 7.20 22.03 -5.25
CA ASN A 260 8.39 22.74 -4.79
C ASN A 260 9.64 21.87 -4.81
N TYR A 261 9.51 20.60 -4.38
CA TYR A 261 10.63 19.67 -4.38
C TYR A 261 11.18 19.40 -5.78
N TYR A 262 10.32 19.06 -6.74
CA TYR A 262 10.78 18.77 -8.10
C TYR A 262 11.32 20.01 -8.81
N MET A 263 10.68 21.17 -8.64
CA MET A 263 11.17 22.42 -9.24
C MET A 263 12.53 22.83 -8.66
N SER A 264 12.78 22.68 -7.36
CA SER A 264 14.09 22.95 -6.74
C SER A 264 15.19 22.02 -7.29
N HIS A 265 14.83 20.84 -7.78
CA HIS A 265 15.72 19.88 -8.45
C HIS A 265 15.75 20.03 -9.97
N LYS A 266 15.36 21.18 -10.51
CA LYS A 266 15.43 21.53 -11.95
C LYS A 266 14.49 20.68 -12.85
N VAL A 267 13.42 20.16 -12.32
CA VAL A 267 12.32 19.61 -13.12
C VAL A 267 11.44 20.77 -13.56
N SER A 268 11.05 20.82 -14.85
CA SER A 268 10.26 21.92 -15.41
C SER A 268 8.86 21.98 -14.80
N ALA A 269 8.33 23.18 -14.60
CA ALA A 269 6.97 23.39 -14.13
C ALA A 269 5.95 22.65 -15.01
N ALA A 270 6.10 22.70 -16.33
CA ALA A 270 5.22 22.00 -17.26
C ALA A 270 5.17 20.48 -16.97
N PHE A 271 6.31 19.83 -16.72
CA PHE A 271 6.33 18.40 -16.38
C PHE A 271 5.66 18.11 -15.05
N VAL A 272 5.88 18.97 -14.05
CA VAL A 272 5.26 18.83 -12.73
C VAL A 272 3.75 19.03 -12.78
N ASP A 273 3.29 20.11 -13.40
CA ASP A 273 1.89 20.49 -13.43
C ASP A 273 1.05 19.62 -14.39
N GLU A 274 1.67 19.06 -15.42
CA GLU A 274 0.99 18.19 -16.37
C GLU A 274 1.13 16.71 -15.96
N VAL A 275 2.33 16.16 -15.99
CA VAL A 275 2.56 14.72 -15.84
C VAL A 275 2.48 14.26 -14.39
N ILE A 276 3.28 14.87 -13.50
CA ILE A 276 3.29 14.43 -12.09
C ILE A 276 1.94 14.72 -11.45
N ASN A 277 1.33 15.86 -11.74
CA ASN A 277 -0.01 16.19 -11.24
C ASN A 277 -1.08 15.21 -11.74
N GLY A 278 -1.02 14.82 -13.02
CA GLY A 278 -1.93 13.79 -13.55
C GLY A 278 -1.82 12.47 -12.81
N VAL A 279 -0.60 12.05 -12.49
CA VAL A 279 -0.32 10.79 -11.78
C VAL A 279 -0.73 10.88 -10.30
N THR A 280 -0.46 11.99 -9.59
CA THR A 280 -0.88 12.17 -8.20
C THR A 280 -2.39 12.26 -8.06
N ARG A 281 -3.06 12.93 -9.01
CA ARG A 281 -4.53 12.97 -9.08
C ARG A 281 -5.14 11.59 -9.29
N ALA A 282 -4.55 10.78 -10.17
CA ALA A 282 -5.05 9.42 -10.42
C ALA A 282 -4.85 8.48 -9.22
N ASN A 283 -3.72 8.57 -8.51
CA ASN A 283 -3.36 7.62 -7.46
C ASN A 283 -3.76 8.06 -6.04
N TYR A 284 -3.73 9.37 -5.76
CA TYR A 284 -4.06 9.91 -4.43
C TYR A 284 -5.21 10.94 -4.44
N ALA A 285 -5.76 11.24 -5.61
CA ALA A 285 -6.80 12.27 -5.77
C ALA A 285 -6.37 13.65 -5.21
N GLN A 286 -5.08 13.94 -5.22
CA GLN A 286 -4.48 15.15 -4.65
C GLN A 286 -3.54 15.83 -5.65
N HIS A 287 -3.46 17.16 -5.57
CA HIS A 287 -2.62 17.97 -6.45
C HIS A 287 -1.18 18.07 -5.94
N VAL A 288 -0.21 18.21 -6.86
CA VAL A 288 1.22 18.32 -6.55
C VAL A 288 1.59 19.49 -5.64
N GLU A 289 0.74 20.50 -5.55
CA GLU A 289 0.92 21.67 -4.68
C GLU A 289 0.66 21.35 -3.22
N HIS A 290 -0.21 20.38 -2.95
CA HIS A 290 -0.65 20.00 -1.63
C HIS A 290 0.02 18.74 -1.10
N ILE A 291 0.25 17.75 -1.95
CA ILE A 291 0.86 16.48 -1.56
C ILE A 291 2.38 16.63 -1.38
N HIS A 292 2.95 16.03 -0.31
CA HIS A 292 4.42 16.05 -0.13
C HIS A 292 5.15 15.20 -1.18
N ALA A 293 6.42 15.51 -1.44
CA ALA A 293 7.15 14.97 -2.57
C ALA A 293 7.31 13.45 -2.54
N LEU A 294 7.50 12.84 -1.37
CA LEU A 294 7.61 11.39 -1.28
C LEU A 294 6.33 10.69 -1.76
N ALA A 295 5.15 11.19 -1.39
CA ALA A 295 3.89 10.62 -1.89
C ALA A 295 3.71 10.84 -3.39
N GLY A 296 4.17 11.98 -3.93
CA GLY A 296 4.28 12.21 -5.37
C GLY A 296 5.19 11.20 -6.06
N MET A 297 6.34 10.86 -5.45
CA MET A 297 7.25 9.81 -5.94
C MET A 297 6.61 8.42 -5.90
N VAL A 298 5.93 8.08 -4.81
CA VAL A 298 5.19 6.80 -4.68
C VAL A 298 4.15 6.65 -5.78
N SER A 299 3.45 7.75 -6.15
CA SER A 299 2.50 7.74 -7.27
C SER A 299 3.16 7.35 -8.60
N MET A 300 4.46 7.66 -8.79
CA MET A 300 5.23 7.32 -9.98
C MET A 300 5.94 5.97 -9.89
N ALA A 301 6.05 5.37 -8.71
CA ALA A 301 6.88 4.19 -8.46
C ALA A 301 6.19 2.84 -8.75
N ALA A 302 4.93 2.81 -9.15
CA ALA A 302 4.19 1.58 -9.41
C ALA A 302 4.65 0.89 -10.72
N THR A 303 5.90 0.46 -10.75
CA THR A 303 6.48 -0.32 -11.85
C THR A 303 6.13 -1.80 -11.72
N ASN A 304 6.02 -2.52 -12.84
CA ASN A 304 5.67 -3.95 -12.85
C ASN A 304 4.43 -4.24 -12.00
N ALA A 305 3.38 -3.47 -12.25
CA ALA A 305 2.13 -3.58 -11.51
C ALA A 305 1.47 -4.95 -11.74
N PHE A 306 0.82 -5.45 -10.70
CA PHE A 306 0.07 -6.71 -10.74
C PHE A 306 -1.18 -6.63 -9.86
N SER A 307 -2.06 -7.59 -10.01
CA SER A 307 -3.27 -7.83 -9.22
C SER A 307 -3.36 -9.31 -8.91
N MET A 308 -4.34 -9.73 -8.10
CA MET A 308 -4.58 -11.15 -7.82
C MET A 308 -5.73 -11.68 -8.68
N GLU A 309 -5.53 -12.86 -9.26
CA GLU A 309 -6.66 -13.60 -9.84
C GLU A 309 -7.70 -13.88 -8.74
N GLY A 310 -8.95 -13.43 -8.96
CA GLY A 310 -10.02 -13.54 -7.96
C GLY A 310 -10.07 -12.43 -6.91
N GLY A 311 -9.25 -11.39 -7.05
CA GLY A 311 -9.27 -10.17 -6.22
C GLY A 311 -8.18 -10.09 -5.15
N ASN A 312 -7.76 -8.87 -4.84
CA ASN A 312 -6.64 -8.59 -3.92
C ASN A 312 -6.98 -8.90 -2.45
N THR A 313 -8.26 -8.95 -2.10
CA THR A 313 -8.73 -9.22 -0.72
C THR A 313 -8.25 -10.56 -0.18
N GLN A 314 -8.06 -11.56 -1.06
CA GLN A 314 -7.61 -12.89 -0.68
C GLN A 314 -6.33 -12.92 0.15
N ILE A 315 -5.41 -11.98 -0.07
CA ILE A 315 -4.15 -11.89 0.71
C ILE A 315 -4.48 -11.76 2.20
N PHE A 316 -5.40 -10.87 2.52
CA PHE A 316 -5.76 -10.53 3.90
C PHE A 316 -6.68 -11.56 4.53
N GLU A 317 -7.56 -12.16 3.75
CA GLU A 317 -8.39 -13.30 4.17
C GLU A 317 -7.51 -14.50 4.54
N ARG A 318 -6.48 -14.81 3.74
CA ARG A 318 -5.54 -15.89 4.02
C ARG A 318 -4.66 -15.59 5.23
N MET A 319 -4.16 -14.36 5.38
CA MET A 319 -3.42 -13.95 6.58
C MET A 319 -4.27 -14.09 7.84
N LEU A 320 -5.51 -13.61 7.81
CA LEU A 320 -6.42 -13.70 8.95
C LEU A 320 -6.74 -15.17 9.30
N ALA A 321 -7.05 -15.99 8.32
CA ALA A 321 -7.29 -17.42 8.52
C ALA A 321 -6.07 -18.13 9.12
N ALA A 322 -4.86 -17.83 8.61
CA ALA A 322 -3.61 -18.41 9.10
C ALA A 322 -3.22 -17.90 10.51
N SER A 323 -3.77 -16.78 10.96
CA SER A 323 -3.46 -16.22 12.29
C SER A 323 -4.08 -17.02 13.45
N GLY A 324 -5.13 -17.79 13.22
CA GLY A 324 -5.89 -18.46 14.28
C GLY A 324 -6.58 -17.51 15.27
N ALA A 325 -6.68 -16.22 14.94
CA ALA A 325 -7.32 -15.20 15.79
C ALA A 325 -8.83 -15.44 15.92
N THR A 326 -9.39 -15.10 17.08
CA THR A 326 -10.84 -14.99 17.26
C THR A 326 -11.34 -13.76 16.50
N VAL A 327 -12.30 -13.91 15.59
CA VAL A 327 -12.80 -12.83 14.75
C VAL A 327 -14.25 -12.53 15.07
N HIS A 328 -14.54 -11.26 15.39
CA HIS A 328 -15.90 -10.73 15.54
C HIS A 328 -16.21 -9.80 14.38
N THR A 329 -17.32 -10.03 13.68
CA THR A 329 -17.75 -9.21 12.53
C THR A 329 -19.13 -8.59 12.76
N GLY A 330 -19.47 -7.58 11.95
CA GLY A 330 -20.76 -6.89 12.01
C GLY A 330 -20.96 -6.16 13.35
N ILE A 331 -22.14 -6.26 13.95
CA ILE A 331 -22.49 -5.57 15.19
C ILE A 331 -21.56 -5.99 16.34
N ALA A 332 -21.22 -7.28 16.44
CA ALA A 332 -20.29 -7.83 17.43
C ALA A 332 -18.84 -7.42 17.19
N GLY A 333 -18.48 -7.07 15.94
CA GLY A 333 -17.18 -6.56 15.55
C GLY A 333 -17.09 -5.03 15.55
N GLN A 334 -18.20 -4.32 15.74
CA GLN A 334 -18.21 -2.86 15.78
C GLN A 334 -17.83 -2.37 17.18
N VAL A 335 -16.57 -2.04 17.38
CA VAL A 335 -16.07 -1.41 18.62
C VAL A 335 -16.62 0.02 18.71
N THR A 336 -17.14 0.39 19.88
CA THR A 336 -17.71 1.71 20.17
C THR A 336 -16.99 2.44 21.31
N GLY A 337 -16.28 1.71 22.16
CA GLY A 337 -15.56 2.29 23.28
C GLY A 337 -14.27 1.55 23.61
N LEU A 338 -13.26 2.32 23.99
CA LEU A 338 -12.01 1.86 24.59
C LEU A 338 -11.85 2.54 25.95
N MET A 339 -11.72 1.77 27.01
CA MET A 339 -11.56 2.32 28.35
C MET A 339 -10.28 1.80 28.98
N ARG A 340 -9.44 2.73 29.45
CA ARG A 340 -8.27 2.37 30.24
C ARG A 340 -8.72 1.86 31.61
N MET A 341 -8.31 0.67 31.97
CA MET A 341 -8.63 0.08 33.27
C MET A 341 -7.79 0.73 34.36
N GLN A 342 -8.40 0.95 35.52
CA GLN A 342 -7.67 1.43 36.70
C GLN A 342 -6.89 0.27 37.34
N GLY A 343 -5.70 0.54 37.86
CA GLY A 343 -4.82 -0.42 38.52
C GLY A 343 -3.45 -0.55 37.88
N ALA A 344 -2.59 -1.37 38.44
CA ALA A 344 -1.19 -1.51 38.07
C ALA A 344 -0.93 -2.14 36.68
N SER A 345 -1.94 -2.75 36.07
CA SER A 345 -1.76 -3.60 34.90
C SER A 345 -1.90 -2.92 33.53
N SER A 346 -2.26 -1.65 33.47
CA SER A 346 -2.41 -0.85 32.21
C SER A 346 -3.20 -1.57 31.10
N GLN A 347 -4.26 -2.28 31.48
CA GLN A 347 -5.14 -3.01 30.56
C GLN A 347 -6.19 -2.09 29.96
N TRP A 348 -6.80 -2.54 28.86
CA TRP A 348 -7.85 -1.85 28.13
C TRP A 348 -9.11 -2.71 28.04
N TRP A 349 -10.25 -2.14 28.38
CA TRP A 349 -11.54 -2.72 28.05
C TRP A 349 -11.97 -2.27 26.65
N VAL A 350 -12.42 -3.22 25.83
CA VAL A 350 -12.93 -3.00 24.48
C VAL A 350 -14.41 -3.32 24.48
N GLY A 351 -15.26 -2.33 24.23
CA GLY A 351 -16.71 -2.47 24.16
C GLY A 351 -17.23 -2.43 22.72
N THR A 352 -18.19 -3.29 22.44
CA THR A 352 -18.81 -3.44 21.12
C THR A 352 -20.27 -2.98 21.11
N ARG A 353 -20.79 -2.71 19.90
CA ARG A 353 -22.14 -2.15 19.72
C ARG A 353 -23.27 -3.10 20.19
N ASP A 354 -23.02 -4.39 20.26
CA ASP A 354 -23.95 -5.38 20.81
C ASP A 354 -24.02 -5.38 22.34
N GLY A 355 -23.34 -4.46 23.01
CA GLY A 355 -23.31 -4.32 24.47
C GLY A 355 -22.31 -5.23 25.17
N ARG A 356 -21.53 -6.02 24.46
CA ARG A 356 -20.47 -6.86 25.03
C ARG A 356 -19.18 -6.08 25.21
N GLY A 357 -18.30 -6.63 26.04
CA GLY A 357 -16.97 -6.08 26.24
C GLY A 357 -16.02 -7.10 26.84
N SER A 358 -14.74 -6.91 26.56
CA SER A 358 -13.66 -7.77 27.07
C SER A 358 -12.44 -6.94 27.42
N VAL A 359 -11.61 -7.45 28.35
CA VAL A 359 -10.39 -6.80 28.80
C VAL A 359 -9.21 -7.43 28.09
N PHE A 360 -8.28 -6.58 27.63
CA PHE A 360 -7.08 -6.93 26.90
C PHE A 360 -5.84 -6.29 27.53
N ASP A 361 -4.70 -6.95 27.35
CA ASP A 361 -3.41 -6.42 27.81
C ASP A 361 -2.87 -5.37 26.85
N ALA A 362 -3.21 -5.44 25.55
CA ALA A 362 -2.98 -4.38 24.58
C ALA A 362 -4.09 -4.27 23.53
N VAL A 363 -4.17 -3.07 22.95
CA VAL A 363 -5.09 -2.77 21.85
C VAL A 363 -4.30 -2.15 20.69
N ILE A 364 -4.54 -2.66 19.48
CA ILE A 364 -4.00 -2.18 18.23
C ILE A 364 -5.14 -1.57 17.40
N ILE A 365 -5.09 -0.26 17.19
CA ILE A 365 -6.03 0.46 16.33
C ILE A 365 -5.54 0.31 14.89
N ALA A 366 -6.28 -0.47 14.09
CA ALA A 366 -6.00 -0.77 12.68
C ALA A 366 -7.11 -0.25 11.75
N THR A 367 -7.85 0.75 12.19
CA THR A 367 -8.91 1.43 11.44
C THR A 367 -8.69 2.94 11.48
N PRO A 368 -9.03 3.70 10.42
CA PRO A 368 -8.97 5.16 10.46
C PRO A 368 -9.86 5.71 11.59
N TRP A 369 -9.20 6.33 12.58
CA TRP A 369 -9.86 6.73 13.83
C TRP A 369 -11.05 7.68 13.61
N GLN A 370 -10.90 8.64 12.69
CA GLN A 370 -11.92 9.64 12.37
C GLN A 370 -13.23 9.05 11.82
N SER A 371 -13.19 7.84 11.27
CA SER A 371 -14.37 7.13 10.75
C SER A 371 -14.80 5.95 11.61
N ALA A 372 -14.07 5.67 12.69
CA ALA A 372 -14.34 4.53 13.56
C ALA A 372 -15.48 4.79 14.55
N HIS A 373 -15.70 6.06 14.93
CA HIS A 373 -16.69 6.48 15.95
C HIS A 373 -16.50 5.77 17.28
N ILE A 374 -15.24 5.65 17.73
CA ILE A 374 -14.88 5.01 19.00
C ILE A 374 -14.62 6.07 20.04
N THR A 375 -15.22 5.94 21.22
CA THR A 375 -14.97 6.81 22.35
C THR A 375 -13.83 6.28 23.19
N LEU A 376 -12.86 7.12 23.51
CA LEU A 376 -11.73 6.82 24.38
C LEU A 376 -12.06 7.32 25.81
N LEU A 377 -12.00 6.43 26.79
CA LEU A 377 -12.43 6.68 28.16
C LEU A 377 -11.29 6.46 29.17
N ASN A 378 -11.32 7.17 30.30
CA ASN A 378 -10.37 7.07 31.40
C ASN A 378 -8.91 7.31 30.99
N THR A 379 -8.68 8.21 30.06
CA THR A 379 -7.35 8.59 29.60
C THR A 379 -7.37 10.04 29.07
N GLU A 380 -6.27 10.76 29.25
CA GLU A 380 -6.05 12.09 28.66
C GLU A 380 -5.45 12.01 27.25
N HIS A 381 -5.03 10.80 26.81
CA HIS A 381 -4.47 10.60 25.49
C HIS A 381 -5.55 10.69 24.41
N THR A 382 -5.16 11.16 23.25
CA THR A 382 -6.01 11.25 22.06
C THR A 382 -5.36 10.54 20.88
N VAL A 383 -6.18 9.89 20.06
CA VAL A 383 -5.71 9.32 18.78
C VAL A 383 -5.69 10.43 17.73
N PRO A 384 -4.57 10.68 17.05
CA PRO A 384 -4.51 11.69 16.00
C PRO A 384 -5.54 11.43 14.91
N MET A 385 -6.29 12.47 14.55
CA MET A 385 -7.22 12.47 13.41
C MET A 385 -6.58 13.19 12.22
N PHE A 386 -6.93 12.76 11.02
CA PHE A 386 -6.44 13.34 9.77
C PHE A 386 -7.62 13.59 8.83
N ASP A 387 -7.54 14.66 8.08
CA ASP A 387 -8.48 14.87 6.97
C ASP A 387 -8.26 13.81 5.92
N MET A 388 -9.35 13.17 5.51
CA MET A 388 -9.33 12.10 4.51
C MET A 388 -9.81 12.62 3.16
N GLN A 389 -9.12 12.18 2.13
CA GLN A 389 -9.54 12.40 0.76
C GLN A 389 -10.69 11.44 0.41
N GLN A 390 -11.87 11.99 0.14
CA GLN A 390 -12.98 11.23 -0.41
C GLN A 390 -12.75 10.97 -1.89
N VAL A 391 -12.96 9.73 -2.30
CA VAL A 391 -12.86 9.30 -3.69
C VAL A 391 -14.12 8.53 -4.08
N HIS A 392 -14.63 8.84 -5.25
CA HIS A 392 -15.74 8.16 -5.88
C HIS A 392 -15.21 7.28 -7.00
N VAL A 393 -15.56 6.01 -6.96
CA VAL A 393 -15.23 5.02 -8.00
C VAL A 393 -16.52 4.63 -8.70
N THR A 394 -16.58 4.82 -10.01
CA THR A 394 -17.70 4.42 -10.82
C THR A 394 -17.25 3.37 -11.83
N LEU A 395 -17.82 2.17 -11.75
CA LEU A 395 -17.73 1.16 -12.80
C LEU A 395 -18.93 1.30 -13.72
N VAL A 396 -18.68 1.17 -15.02
CA VAL A 396 -19.70 1.28 -16.07
C VAL A 396 -19.53 0.13 -17.04
N ALA A 397 -20.61 -0.58 -17.37
CA ALA A 397 -20.67 -1.43 -18.54
C ALA A 397 -21.36 -0.68 -19.67
N THR A 398 -20.68 -0.51 -20.81
CA THR A 398 -21.16 0.26 -21.96
C THR A 398 -20.90 -0.48 -23.28
N ASP A 399 -21.68 -0.19 -24.31
CA ASP A 399 -21.42 -0.67 -25.67
C ASP A 399 -20.43 0.22 -26.45
N ALA A 400 -20.04 1.37 -25.90
CA ALA A 400 -19.05 2.26 -26.49
C ALA A 400 -17.64 1.67 -26.40
N PRO A 401 -16.92 1.43 -27.52
CA PRO A 401 -15.58 0.86 -27.52
C PRO A 401 -14.50 1.83 -27.05
N ARG A 402 -14.79 3.12 -26.99
CA ARG A 402 -13.89 4.22 -26.61
C ARG A 402 -14.67 5.39 -26.00
N PRO A 403 -14.00 6.30 -25.28
CA PRO A 403 -14.59 7.54 -24.81
C PRO A 403 -15.07 8.44 -25.95
N SER A 404 -15.92 9.38 -25.63
CA SER A 404 -16.54 10.32 -26.57
C SER A 404 -15.53 11.22 -27.26
N GLN A 405 -15.43 11.17 -28.58
CA GLN A 405 -14.60 12.08 -29.38
C GLN A 405 -15.00 13.54 -29.16
N ALA A 406 -16.30 13.81 -29.16
CA ALA A 406 -16.81 15.17 -28.98
C ALA A 406 -16.48 15.75 -27.60
N TYR A 407 -16.56 14.94 -26.55
CA TYR A 407 -16.26 15.38 -25.20
C TYR A 407 -14.77 15.73 -25.03
N PHE A 408 -13.88 14.96 -25.64
CA PHE A 408 -12.42 15.16 -25.55
C PHE A 408 -11.86 16.06 -26.65
N GLY A 409 -12.69 16.60 -27.54
CA GLY A 409 -12.25 17.49 -28.61
C GLY A 409 -11.49 16.81 -29.76
N TYR A 410 -11.72 15.49 -29.97
CA TYR A 410 -11.10 14.76 -31.06
C TYR A 410 -11.88 14.91 -32.37
N ALA A 411 -11.16 14.95 -33.50
CA ALA A 411 -11.79 14.83 -34.82
C ALA A 411 -12.48 13.46 -34.97
N ALA A 412 -13.53 13.40 -35.76
CA ALA A 412 -14.32 12.18 -35.99
C ALA A 412 -13.52 10.99 -36.52
N THR A 413 -12.39 11.25 -37.16
CA THR A 413 -11.47 10.22 -37.69
C THR A 413 -10.41 9.76 -36.69
N SER A 414 -10.27 10.46 -35.56
CA SER A 414 -9.25 10.17 -34.54
C SER A 414 -9.82 9.25 -33.46
N GLN A 415 -8.94 8.48 -32.84
CA GLN A 415 -9.33 7.56 -31.76
C GLN A 415 -8.92 8.12 -30.39
N VAL A 416 -9.89 8.29 -29.51
CA VAL A 416 -9.63 8.68 -28.12
C VAL A 416 -8.92 7.54 -27.39
N PRO A 417 -7.87 7.81 -26.59
CA PRO A 417 -7.24 6.81 -25.75
C PRO A 417 -8.22 6.11 -24.80
N ARG A 418 -8.00 4.83 -24.56
CA ARG A 418 -8.81 4.03 -23.62
C ARG A 418 -8.43 4.23 -22.15
N THR A 419 -7.29 4.86 -21.91
CA THR A 419 -6.88 5.30 -20.56
C THR A 419 -6.54 6.78 -20.61
N ILE A 420 -7.21 7.56 -19.77
CA ILE A 420 -7.03 9.01 -19.70
C ILE A 420 -6.75 9.39 -18.25
N LEU A 421 -5.59 10.01 -18.02
CA LEU A 421 -5.31 10.74 -16.81
C LEU A 421 -5.69 12.20 -16.98
N THR A 422 -6.04 12.87 -15.89
CA THR A 422 -6.40 14.28 -15.96
C THR A 422 -5.50 15.14 -15.10
N THR A 423 -5.23 16.35 -15.59
CA THR A 423 -4.54 17.39 -14.84
C THR A 423 -5.35 18.67 -14.84
N GLN A 424 -4.86 19.69 -14.15
CA GLN A 424 -5.48 21.01 -14.08
C GLN A 424 -5.12 21.83 -15.33
N ALA A 425 -6.07 22.60 -15.84
CA ALA A 425 -5.80 23.57 -16.89
C ALA A 425 -5.05 24.81 -16.35
N PRO A 426 -4.36 25.58 -17.20
CA PRO A 426 -3.63 26.78 -16.79
C PRO A 426 -4.47 27.86 -16.10
N ASP A 427 -5.78 27.90 -16.37
CA ASP A 427 -6.72 28.82 -15.72
C ASP A 427 -7.26 28.32 -14.38
N GLY A 428 -6.75 27.20 -13.88
CA GLY A 428 -7.15 26.61 -12.62
C GLY A 428 -8.37 25.68 -12.69
N SER A 429 -9.05 25.58 -13.85
CA SER A 429 -10.15 24.63 -14.02
C SER A 429 -9.66 23.18 -13.97
N VAL A 430 -10.48 22.30 -13.37
CA VAL A 430 -10.18 20.88 -13.23
C VAL A 430 -11.24 20.03 -13.91
N PRO A 431 -10.86 18.92 -14.55
CA PRO A 431 -11.81 17.94 -15.09
C PRO A 431 -12.71 17.34 -14.00
N GLU A 432 -13.91 16.95 -14.37
CA GLU A 432 -14.91 16.34 -13.49
C GLU A 432 -14.56 14.93 -13.01
N PHE A 433 -13.54 14.31 -13.59
CA PHE A 433 -12.98 13.03 -13.16
C PHE A 433 -11.45 13.10 -13.04
N LEU A 434 -10.86 12.16 -12.29
CA LEU A 434 -9.42 12.09 -12.04
C LEU A 434 -8.73 11.20 -13.07
N SER A 435 -9.33 10.05 -13.36
CA SER A 435 -8.87 9.11 -14.38
C SER A 435 -10.04 8.29 -14.92
N LEU A 436 -9.88 7.83 -16.16
CA LEU A 436 -10.77 6.93 -16.86
C LEU A 436 -9.95 5.80 -17.46
N SER A 437 -10.41 4.55 -17.30
CA SER A 437 -9.74 3.38 -17.89
C SER A 437 -10.75 2.34 -18.37
N TYR A 438 -10.59 1.91 -19.61
CA TYR A 438 -11.26 0.74 -20.16
C TYR A 438 -10.51 -0.49 -19.70
N LEU A 439 -11.13 -1.32 -18.89
CA LEU A 439 -10.48 -2.45 -18.24
C LEU A 439 -10.48 -3.69 -19.12
N ARG A 440 -11.65 -4.11 -19.60
CA ARG A 440 -11.79 -5.31 -20.42
C ARG A 440 -12.99 -5.26 -21.35
N GLU A 441 -12.96 -6.11 -22.35
CA GLU A 441 -14.10 -6.45 -23.20
C GLU A 441 -14.83 -7.65 -22.58
N MET A 442 -16.15 -7.59 -22.55
CA MET A 442 -17.03 -8.66 -22.09
C MET A 442 -17.87 -9.14 -23.27
N HIS A 443 -17.84 -10.42 -23.56
CA HIS A 443 -18.49 -11.02 -24.73
C HIS A 443 -19.69 -11.88 -24.33
N HIS A 444 -20.74 -11.89 -25.17
CA HIS A 444 -21.96 -12.69 -25.01
C HIS A 444 -22.59 -12.56 -23.62
N VAL A 445 -22.73 -11.34 -23.17
CA VAL A 445 -23.21 -11.02 -21.81
C VAL A 445 -24.72 -10.88 -21.79
N ARG A 446 -25.38 -11.53 -20.84
CA ARG A 446 -26.81 -11.35 -20.60
C ARG A 446 -27.02 -10.51 -19.34
N HIS A 447 -27.73 -9.38 -19.51
CA HIS A 447 -28.09 -8.52 -18.39
C HIS A 447 -29.47 -7.90 -18.59
N ALA A 448 -30.29 -7.85 -17.53
CA ALA A 448 -31.65 -7.31 -17.54
C ALA A 448 -32.52 -7.82 -18.70
N GLY A 449 -32.43 -9.13 -19.02
CA GLY A 449 -33.21 -9.76 -20.08
C GLY A 449 -32.69 -9.55 -21.51
N THR A 450 -31.64 -8.73 -21.69
CA THR A 450 -31.02 -8.46 -23.00
C THR A 450 -29.71 -9.20 -23.13
N THR A 451 -29.41 -9.77 -24.29
CA THR A 451 -28.12 -10.33 -24.63
C THR A 451 -27.33 -9.32 -25.45
N TRP A 452 -26.09 -9.07 -25.02
CA TRP A 452 -25.14 -8.16 -25.65
C TRP A 452 -23.99 -8.97 -26.22
N ASP A 453 -23.70 -8.80 -27.50
CA ASP A 453 -22.55 -9.47 -28.13
C ASP A 453 -21.24 -8.99 -27.52
N LYS A 454 -21.13 -7.69 -27.25
CA LYS A 454 -19.95 -7.07 -26.66
C LYS A 454 -20.32 -5.87 -25.79
N LEU A 455 -19.75 -5.83 -24.57
CA LEU A 455 -19.74 -4.68 -23.68
C LEU A 455 -18.30 -4.37 -23.25
N TYR A 456 -18.07 -3.15 -22.85
CA TYR A 456 -16.80 -2.67 -22.31
C TYR A 456 -16.99 -2.28 -20.86
N LEU A 457 -16.11 -2.78 -20.00
CA LEU A 457 -16.06 -2.38 -18.61
C LEU A 457 -15.12 -1.20 -18.45
N VAL A 458 -15.65 -0.10 -17.93
CA VAL A 458 -14.93 1.16 -17.75
C VAL A 458 -14.93 1.54 -16.28
N LYS A 459 -13.79 2.01 -15.77
CA LYS A 459 -13.59 2.48 -14.40
C LYS A 459 -13.23 3.97 -14.42
N LEU A 460 -13.97 4.76 -13.65
CA LEU A 460 -13.70 6.18 -13.47
C LEU A 460 -13.47 6.48 -11.99
N PHE A 461 -12.47 7.33 -11.72
CA PHE A 461 -12.26 7.94 -10.41
C PHE A 461 -12.64 9.41 -10.47
N SER A 462 -13.33 9.91 -9.44
CA SER A 462 -13.76 11.32 -9.34
C SER A 462 -13.76 11.81 -7.89
N LEU A 463 -13.83 13.13 -7.68
CA LEU A 463 -13.96 13.74 -6.36
C LEU A 463 -15.41 13.89 -5.90
N ALA A 464 -16.34 13.80 -6.84
CA ALA A 464 -17.78 13.84 -6.59
C ALA A 464 -18.46 12.72 -7.40
N PRO A 465 -19.68 12.28 -7.04
CA PRO A 465 -20.39 11.28 -7.82
C PRO A 465 -20.68 11.81 -9.21
N LEU A 466 -20.41 11.01 -10.25
CA LEU A 466 -20.73 11.34 -11.63
C LEU A 466 -22.21 11.05 -11.90
N SER A 467 -22.92 12.03 -12.43
CA SER A 467 -24.31 11.87 -12.84
C SER A 467 -24.45 11.02 -14.11
N PRO A 468 -25.62 10.42 -14.37
CA PRO A 468 -25.87 9.71 -15.63
C PRO A 468 -25.59 10.56 -16.87
N GLN A 469 -25.96 11.85 -16.87
CA GLN A 469 -25.71 12.77 -17.97
C GLN A 469 -24.21 13.04 -18.21
N GLN A 470 -23.40 13.09 -17.12
CA GLN A 470 -21.96 13.20 -17.25
C GLN A 470 -21.36 11.93 -17.86
N LEU A 471 -21.78 10.76 -17.40
CA LEU A 471 -21.31 9.49 -17.95
C LEU A 471 -21.66 9.33 -19.43
N GLU A 472 -22.89 9.70 -19.84
CA GLU A 472 -23.32 9.69 -21.24
C GLU A 472 -22.46 10.62 -22.11
N ARG A 473 -22.14 11.82 -21.63
CA ARG A 473 -21.26 12.74 -22.35
C ARG A 473 -19.85 12.20 -22.50
N ILE A 474 -19.28 11.63 -21.42
CA ILE A 474 -17.91 11.12 -21.39
C ILE A 474 -17.75 9.88 -22.28
N LEU A 475 -18.74 8.97 -22.28
CA LEU A 475 -18.64 7.67 -22.95
C LEU A 475 -19.33 7.63 -24.32
N SER A 476 -20.34 8.46 -24.57
CA SER A 476 -21.15 8.54 -25.80
C SER A 476 -21.79 7.23 -26.28
N GLY A 477 -21.92 6.24 -25.42
CA GLY A 477 -22.58 4.96 -25.72
C GLY A 477 -23.71 4.69 -24.74
N ARG A 478 -24.41 3.58 -24.97
CA ARG A 478 -25.43 3.12 -24.04
C ARG A 478 -24.78 2.62 -22.76
N ILE A 479 -25.22 3.13 -21.62
CA ILE A 479 -24.83 2.65 -20.30
C ILE A 479 -25.80 1.52 -19.92
N VAL A 480 -25.27 0.31 -19.79
CA VAL A 480 -26.04 -0.91 -19.50
C VAL A 480 -26.11 -1.17 -18.00
N TRP A 481 -25.02 -0.88 -17.29
CA TRP A 481 -24.91 -1.09 -15.84
C TRP A 481 -23.93 -0.10 -15.24
N THR A 482 -24.19 0.31 -14.00
CA THR A 482 -23.28 1.15 -13.20
C THR A 482 -23.18 0.64 -11.79
N ARG A 483 -21.97 0.69 -11.23
CA ARG A 483 -21.72 0.48 -9.81
C ARG A 483 -20.90 1.65 -9.28
N HIS A 484 -21.40 2.26 -8.21
CA HIS A 484 -20.74 3.39 -7.57
C HIS A 484 -20.30 3.02 -6.17
N HIS A 485 -19.09 3.43 -5.78
CA HIS A 485 -18.56 3.30 -4.44
C HIS A 485 -17.85 4.59 -4.02
N ALA A 486 -18.26 5.15 -2.88
CA ALA A 486 -17.62 6.31 -2.26
C ALA A 486 -16.88 5.87 -0.99
N TRP A 487 -15.67 6.32 -0.80
CA TRP A 487 -14.84 5.94 0.32
C TRP A 487 -13.82 6.99 0.72
N SER A 488 -13.43 7.00 2.01
CA SER A 488 -12.31 7.76 2.52
C SER A 488 -11.02 7.03 2.18
N ALA A 489 -10.43 7.37 1.03
CA ALA A 489 -9.37 6.58 0.40
C ALA A 489 -8.03 6.73 1.11
N TYR A 490 -7.60 7.98 1.31
CA TYR A 490 -6.28 8.33 1.83
C TYR A 490 -6.37 9.51 2.79
N PRO A 491 -5.42 9.69 3.71
CA PRO A 491 -5.21 10.99 4.36
C PRO A 491 -4.83 12.07 3.34
N GLN A 492 -5.14 13.31 3.66
CA GLN A 492 -4.52 14.45 2.99
C GLN A 492 -3.01 14.40 3.26
N LEU A 493 -2.21 14.03 2.23
CA LEU A 493 -0.76 13.82 2.34
C LEU A 493 0.03 15.14 2.22
N THR A 494 -0.45 16.17 2.88
CA THR A 494 0.24 17.49 2.93
C THR A 494 1.54 17.38 3.73
N PRO A 495 2.57 18.20 3.41
CA PRO A 495 3.77 18.30 4.25
C PRO A 495 3.39 18.49 5.73
N PRO A 496 3.79 17.58 6.62
CA PRO A 496 3.30 17.60 8.00
C PRO A 496 4.04 18.63 8.85
N SER A 497 3.31 19.36 9.67
CA SER A 497 3.88 20.17 10.76
C SER A 497 4.28 19.30 11.96
N LYS A 498 3.59 18.17 12.15
CA LYS A 498 3.83 17.21 13.23
C LYS A 498 3.59 15.79 12.72
N TRP A 499 4.52 14.90 13.00
CA TRP A 499 4.39 13.48 12.68
C TRP A 499 3.60 12.74 13.76
N PRO A 500 2.72 11.82 13.38
CA PRO A 500 2.00 11.00 14.34
C PRO A 500 2.91 9.95 14.99
N SER A 501 2.50 9.50 16.18
CA SER A 501 3.12 8.40 16.91
C SER A 501 2.39 7.09 16.65
N PHE A 502 3.12 5.97 16.63
CA PHE A 502 2.55 4.62 16.68
C PHE A 502 2.04 4.28 18.09
N HIS A 503 2.55 4.94 19.12
CA HIS A 503 2.11 4.81 20.51
C HIS A 503 1.13 5.92 20.85
N VAL A 504 -0.09 5.57 21.26
CA VAL A 504 -1.12 6.49 21.75
C VAL A 504 -1.02 6.63 23.26
N ALA A 505 -0.98 5.49 23.95
CA ALA A 505 -0.84 5.36 25.38
C ALA A 505 -0.13 4.04 25.70
N GLN A 506 0.14 3.78 26.96
CA GLN A 506 0.69 2.49 27.37
C GLN A 506 -0.25 1.36 26.91
N ASN A 507 0.30 0.39 26.15
CA ASN A 507 -0.43 -0.74 25.57
C ASN A 507 -1.56 -0.36 24.59
N LEU A 508 -1.59 0.87 24.08
CA LEU A 508 -2.51 1.32 23.04
C LEU A 508 -1.71 1.83 21.84
N TYR A 509 -1.86 1.18 20.71
CA TYR A 509 -1.09 1.43 19.50
C TYR A 509 -1.99 1.88 18.35
N ASN A 510 -1.45 2.72 17.45
CA ASN A 510 -2.13 3.17 16.22
C ASN A 510 -1.27 2.83 14.99
N ILE A 511 -1.62 1.76 14.30
CA ILE A 511 -0.94 1.37 13.05
C ILE A 511 -1.09 2.44 11.97
N ASN A 512 -2.25 3.12 11.92
CA ASN A 512 -2.57 4.09 10.87
C ASN A 512 -1.74 5.38 10.93
N ALA A 513 -0.88 5.54 11.93
CA ALA A 513 0.12 6.61 11.97
C ALA A 513 0.97 6.64 10.68
N MET A 514 1.29 5.49 10.10
CA MET A 514 2.06 5.35 8.85
C MET A 514 1.37 6.00 7.65
N GLU A 515 0.04 5.97 7.59
CA GLU A 515 -0.72 6.44 6.43
C GLU A 515 -0.51 7.93 6.14
N ARG A 516 -0.20 8.73 7.16
CA ARG A 516 0.09 10.16 6.99
C ARG A 516 1.39 10.43 6.24
N TRP A 517 2.28 9.45 6.23
CA TRP A 517 3.54 9.51 5.48
C TRP A 517 3.39 8.87 4.09
N VAL A 518 3.01 7.60 4.04
CA VAL A 518 2.71 6.88 2.78
C VAL A 518 1.51 5.98 3.00
N SER A 519 0.47 6.19 2.22
CA SER A 519 -0.76 5.40 2.28
C SER A 519 -0.82 4.41 1.12
N THR A 520 -0.32 3.20 1.36
CA THR A 520 -0.39 2.07 0.43
C THR A 520 -0.72 0.79 1.19
N VAL A 521 -1.12 -0.26 0.46
CA VAL A 521 -1.32 -1.59 1.03
C VAL A 521 -0.02 -2.09 1.68
N GLU A 522 1.11 -1.92 1.01
CA GLU A 522 2.43 -2.36 1.51
C GLU A 522 2.84 -1.64 2.79
N THR A 523 2.70 -0.31 2.84
CA THR A 523 3.06 0.43 4.07
C THR A 523 2.16 0.10 5.25
N SER A 524 0.93 -0.37 5.00
CA SER A 524 0.04 -0.91 6.03
C SER A 524 0.61 -2.19 6.66
N THR A 525 1.23 -3.08 5.87
CA THR A 525 1.88 -4.29 6.38
C THR A 525 3.18 -3.97 7.13
N ILE A 526 3.96 -3.00 6.65
CA ILE A 526 5.17 -2.50 7.33
C ILE A 526 4.81 -1.89 8.69
N ALA A 527 3.76 -1.08 8.74
CA ALA A 527 3.27 -0.48 9.97
C ALA A 527 2.80 -1.54 10.98
N ALA A 528 2.17 -2.63 10.49
CA ALA A 528 1.80 -3.77 11.31
C ALA A 528 3.03 -4.46 11.91
N LYS A 529 4.06 -4.71 11.09
CA LYS A 529 5.34 -5.29 11.56
C LYS A 529 5.97 -4.41 12.64
N ASN A 530 6.05 -3.10 12.41
CA ASN A 530 6.59 -2.15 13.38
C ASN A 530 5.81 -2.15 14.70
N THR A 531 4.48 -2.11 14.63
CA THR A 531 3.62 -2.03 15.81
C THR A 531 3.66 -3.32 16.63
N VAL A 532 3.62 -4.48 15.97
CA VAL A 532 3.73 -5.78 16.64
C VAL A 532 5.13 -5.95 17.24
N ALA A 533 6.19 -5.56 16.52
CA ALA A 533 7.55 -5.57 17.04
C ALA A 533 7.67 -4.72 18.31
N SER A 534 7.11 -3.50 18.31
CA SER A 534 7.13 -2.62 19.47
C SER A 534 6.38 -3.21 20.66
N LEU A 535 5.20 -3.80 20.43
CA LEU A 535 4.41 -4.47 21.46
C LEU A 535 5.18 -5.66 22.06
N LEU A 536 5.73 -6.53 21.21
CA LEU A 536 6.48 -7.70 21.65
C LEU A 536 7.78 -7.30 22.37
N GLN A 537 8.48 -6.27 21.90
CA GLN A 537 9.67 -5.75 22.56
C GLN A 537 9.37 -5.24 23.97
N ASN A 538 8.25 -4.53 24.14
CA ASN A 538 7.84 -4.02 25.46
C ASN A 538 7.50 -5.15 26.44
N TRP A 539 7.03 -6.29 25.97
CA TRP A 539 6.61 -7.40 26.83
C TRP A 539 7.63 -8.52 26.96
N LEU A 540 8.28 -8.87 25.85
CA LEU A 540 9.14 -10.05 25.74
C LEU A 540 10.62 -9.69 25.58
N GLY A 541 10.92 -8.40 25.57
CA GLY A 541 12.30 -7.92 25.40
C GLY A 541 12.75 -7.87 23.94
N ALA A 542 13.82 -7.11 23.73
CA ALA A 542 14.33 -6.87 22.39
C ALA A 542 15.01 -8.10 21.77
N GLY A 543 15.58 -8.99 22.58
CA GLY A 543 16.17 -10.25 22.12
C GLY A 543 15.15 -11.20 21.49
N PHE A 544 13.91 -11.18 21.97
CA PHE A 544 12.81 -11.95 21.38
C PHE A 544 12.49 -11.49 19.94
N VAL A 545 12.44 -10.17 19.73
CA VAL A 545 12.02 -9.56 18.47
C VAL A 545 13.10 -9.58 17.41
N LEU A 546 14.32 -9.19 17.80
CA LEU A 546 15.43 -8.95 16.87
C LEU A 546 16.42 -10.11 16.79
N GLY A 547 16.40 -11.03 17.75
CA GLY A 547 17.39 -12.07 17.89
C GLY A 547 18.74 -11.55 18.39
N GLN A 548 19.67 -12.47 18.62
CA GLN A 548 21.04 -12.16 19.05
C GLN A 548 22.02 -12.82 18.08
N ASN A 549 23.04 -12.07 17.65
CA ASN A 549 24.13 -12.58 16.80
C ASN A 549 23.65 -13.28 15.51
N CYS A 550 22.61 -12.76 14.86
CA CYS A 550 22.08 -13.33 13.64
C CYS A 550 23.11 -13.21 12.50
N THR A 551 23.47 -14.32 11.89
CA THR A 551 24.26 -14.36 10.66
C THR A 551 23.29 -14.42 9.48
N TRP A 552 23.05 -13.28 8.85
CA TRP A 552 22.18 -13.19 7.67
C TRP A 552 23.00 -13.44 6.40
N GLU A 553 23.36 -14.69 6.14
CA GLU A 553 23.97 -15.06 4.87
C GLU A 553 22.88 -15.07 3.78
N SER A 554 22.96 -14.13 2.87
CA SER A 554 22.35 -14.12 1.52
C SER A 554 20.87 -14.56 1.36
N ALA A 555 20.10 -14.66 2.42
CA ALA A 555 18.68 -14.97 2.31
C ALA A 555 17.93 -13.81 1.64
N SER A 556 17.03 -14.12 0.72
CA SER A 556 16.19 -13.11 0.09
C SER A 556 15.48 -12.30 1.18
N VAL A 557 15.54 -10.98 1.08
CA VAL A 557 14.97 -10.00 2.01
C VAL A 557 13.51 -10.31 2.36
N ALA A 558 12.77 -10.91 1.43
CA ALA A 558 11.37 -11.28 1.62
C ALA A 558 11.16 -12.49 2.55
N ALA A 559 12.14 -13.35 2.73
CA ALA A 559 11.96 -14.61 3.48
C ALA A 559 11.80 -14.44 4.99
N HIS A 560 12.10 -13.26 5.53
CA HIS A 560 12.14 -13.02 6.98
C HIS A 560 11.15 -11.98 7.50
N TRP A 561 10.27 -11.45 6.64
CA TRP A 561 9.36 -10.39 7.07
C TRP A 561 8.36 -10.85 8.15
N ASP A 562 8.00 -12.12 8.15
CA ASP A 562 7.04 -12.71 9.09
C ASP A 562 7.68 -13.56 10.20
N THR A 563 9.00 -13.49 10.36
CA THR A 563 9.71 -14.16 11.45
C THR A 563 10.11 -13.20 12.56
N TRP A 564 10.34 -13.75 13.76
CA TRP A 564 10.85 -13.05 14.92
C TRP A 564 12.14 -13.72 15.39
N GLY A 565 13.13 -12.92 15.83
CA GLY A 565 14.46 -13.42 16.16
C GLY A 565 15.29 -13.76 14.92
N CYS A 566 16.32 -14.61 15.10
CA CYS A 566 17.22 -15.03 14.05
C CYS A 566 16.82 -16.41 13.47
N THR A 567 15.64 -16.59 13.05
CA THR A 567 15.21 -17.89 12.44
C THR A 567 15.36 -17.89 10.93
#